data_c68b4ee9419beb2033b647d42b62fc96
#
_entry.id   c68b4ee9419beb2033b647d42b62fc96
#
_cell.length_a   1.000
_cell.length_b   1.000
_cell.length_c   1.000
_cell.angle_alpha   90.00
_cell.angle_beta   90.00
_cell.angle_gamma   90.00
#
_symmetry.space_group_name_H-M   'P 1'
#
loop_
_entity.id
_entity.type
_entity.pdbx_description
1 polymer ?
#
loop_
_entity_poly.entity_id
_entity_poly.type
_entity_poly.pdbx_seq_one_letter_code
_entity_poly.pdbx_strand_id
1 'polypeptide(L)'
;MRFDIVIVGAGLAGASLAAALKGSRYRIALIDSRPPAPAPDGWDSRVYAVSPAAQGFLQEVGAWQHLAAERLTPVYDMAIRGDGDGLLDFSAYDSGADQLAWIVEAGLIQRELREGVKRQGNVTLICPAQPERLEMREDAVLLGLTSGHQTLEAGLIVGADGADSWVRAQAGMQADTLLYGEM
;
A
#
# COMPACT_ATOMS: atom_id res chain seq x y z
N MET A 1 -19.34 -15.13 0.28
CA MET A 1 -19.36 -14.18 1.44
C MET A 1 -19.67 -12.80 0.91
N ARG A 2 -20.32 -11.95 1.73
CA ARG A 2 -20.68 -10.59 1.31
C ARG A 2 -19.91 -9.55 2.11
N PHE A 3 -19.36 -8.58 1.42
CA PHE A 3 -18.62 -7.42 1.94
C PHE A 3 -19.17 -6.13 1.32
N ASP A 4 -18.85 -4.99 1.89
CA ASP A 4 -19.14 -3.71 1.26
C ASP A 4 -18.02 -3.34 0.30
N ILE A 5 -16.77 -3.65 0.67
CA ILE A 5 -15.56 -3.36 -0.10
C ILE A 5 -14.66 -4.60 -0.15
N VAL A 6 -14.15 -4.92 -1.33
CA VAL A 6 -13.06 -5.88 -1.51
C VAL A 6 -11.84 -5.13 -2.04
N ILE A 7 -10.72 -5.25 -1.33
CA ILE A 7 -9.42 -4.68 -1.73
C ILE A 7 -8.51 -5.83 -2.15
N VAL A 8 -8.05 -5.83 -3.37
CA VAL A 8 -7.13 -6.83 -3.92
C VAL A 8 -5.70 -6.28 -3.90
N GLY A 9 -4.83 -6.93 -3.16
CA GLY A 9 -3.47 -6.53 -2.87
C GLY A 9 -3.32 -5.93 -1.47
N ALA A 10 -2.60 -6.61 -0.57
CA ALA A 10 -2.25 -6.12 0.77
C ALA A 10 -0.82 -5.58 0.82
N GLY A 11 -0.37 -4.96 -0.27
CA GLY A 11 0.81 -4.12 -0.33
C GLY A 11 0.60 -2.81 0.43
N LEU A 12 1.53 -1.86 0.30
CA LEU A 12 1.43 -0.56 0.99
C LEU A 12 0.11 0.15 0.69
N ALA A 13 -0.31 0.23 -0.57
CA ALA A 13 -1.52 0.95 -0.96
C ALA A 13 -2.79 0.30 -0.37
N GLY A 14 -2.98 -1.02 -0.57
CA GLY A 14 -4.18 -1.70 -0.10
C GLY A 14 -4.25 -1.81 1.42
N ALA A 15 -3.12 -2.06 2.09
CA ALA A 15 -3.07 -2.08 3.55
C ALA A 15 -3.31 -0.68 4.15
N SER A 16 -2.79 0.39 3.52
CA SER A 16 -3.07 1.76 3.93
C SER A 16 -4.55 2.13 3.80
N LEU A 17 -5.18 1.76 2.68
CA LEU A 17 -6.62 2.00 2.49
C LEU A 17 -7.45 1.24 3.53
N ALA A 18 -7.14 -0.04 3.76
CA ALA A 18 -7.82 -0.82 4.80
C ALA A 18 -7.62 -0.22 6.19
N ALA A 19 -6.41 0.27 6.50
CA ALA A 19 -6.10 0.93 7.77
C ALA A 19 -6.86 2.25 7.93
N ALA A 20 -6.96 3.06 6.88
CA ALA A 20 -7.69 4.33 6.87
C ALA A 20 -9.20 4.15 7.10
N LEU A 21 -9.75 3.00 6.70
CA LEU A 21 -11.16 2.65 6.90
C LEU A 21 -11.45 2.02 8.28
N LYS A 22 -10.49 2.07 9.21
CA LYS A 22 -10.65 1.60 10.58
C LYS A 22 -11.85 2.28 11.25
N GLY A 23 -12.69 1.48 11.90
CA GLY A 23 -13.86 1.99 12.60
C GLY A 23 -15.01 2.47 11.70
N SER A 24 -14.87 2.37 10.39
CA SER A 24 -15.99 2.62 9.49
C SER A 24 -17.05 1.51 9.62
N ARG A 25 -18.27 1.79 9.15
CA ARG A 25 -19.36 0.80 9.10
C ARG A 25 -19.17 -0.27 8.02
N TYR A 26 -18.19 -0.11 7.14
CA TYR A 26 -17.99 -1.00 6.01
C TYR A 26 -17.31 -2.30 6.45
N ARG A 27 -17.85 -3.42 5.97
CA ARG A 27 -17.20 -4.72 6.05
C ARG A 27 -16.26 -4.88 4.86
N ILE A 28 -14.98 -5.08 5.13
CA ILE A 28 -13.92 -5.03 4.14
C ILE A 28 -13.25 -6.40 4.05
N ALA A 29 -13.07 -6.93 2.84
CA ALA A 29 -12.13 -8.02 2.60
C ALA A 29 -10.84 -7.43 2.01
N LEU A 30 -9.70 -7.72 2.63
CA LEU A 30 -8.37 -7.44 2.10
C LEU A 30 -7.73 -8.75 1.65
N ILE A 31 -7.42 -8.85 0.37
CA ILE A 31 -6.94 -10.09 -0.27
C ILE A 31 -5.51 -9.93 -0.71
N ASP A 32 -4.70 -10.97 -0.49
CA ASP A 32 -3.35 -11.03 -1.06
C ASP A 32 -2.99 -12.47 -1.41
N SER A 33 -2.33 -12.64 -2.54
CA SER A 33 -1.88 -13.96 -3.00
C SER A 33 -0.70 -14.50 -2.20
N ARG A 34 0.05 -13.62 -1.53
CA ARG A 34 1.26 -13.97 -0.79
C ARG A 34 1.21 -13.46 0.64
N PRO A 35 1.59 -14.30 1.61
CA PRO A 35 1.84 -13.82 2.96
C PRO A 35 2.99 -12.78 2.94
N PRO A 36 3.05 -11.89 3.94
CA PRO A 36 4.17 -10.96 4.04
C PRO A 36 5.49 -11.74 4.12
N ALA A 37 6.49 -11.23 3.41
CA ALA A 37 7.84 -11.78 3.55
C ALA A 37 8.30 -11.69 5.01
N PRO A 38 9.06 -12.69 5.51
CA PRO A 38 9.74 -12.57 6.80
C PRO A 38 10.57 -11.28 6.84
N ALA A 39 10.77 -10.75 8.05
CA ALA A 39 11.71 -9.65 8.20
C ALA A 39 13.09 -10.12 7.69
N PRO A 40 13.78 -9.36 6.85
CA PRO A 40 15.14 -9.67 6.51
C PRO A 40 16.00 -9.60 7.78
N ASP A 41 17.00 -10.47 7.88
CA ASP A 41 17.98 -10.46 8.98
C ASP A 41 18.87 -9.20 8.99
N GLY A 42 18.73 -8.33 7.99
CA GLY A 42 19.46 -7.10 7.80
C GLY A 42 18.56 -5.95 7.32
N TRP A 43 19.15 -5.07 6.51
CA TRP A 43 18.45 -3.94 5.91
C TRP A 43 17.77 -4.35 4.58
N ASP A 44 16.51 -3.89 4.38
CA ASP A 44 15.85 -4.01 3.07
C ASP A 44 16.36 -2.88 2.17
N SER A 45 16.82 -3.22 0.98
CA SER A 45 17.28 -2.23 -0.01
C SER A 45 16.14 -1.37 -0.58
N ARG A 46 14.90 -1.83 -0.43
CA ARG A 46 13.72 -1.06 -0.85
C ARG A 46 13.34 -0.08 0.25
N VAL A 47 13.68 1.17 0.03
CA VAL A 47 13.39 2.27 0.95
C VAL A 47 12.47 3.30 0.31
N TYR A 48 11.76 4.02 1.14
CA TYR A 48 10.95 5.18 0.75
C TYR A 48 11.38 6.42 1.51
N ALA A 49 11.36 7.55 0.81
CA ALA A 49 11.39 8.86 1.44
C ALA A 49 9.96 9.21 1.89
N VAL A 50 9.67 9.02 3.16
CA VAL A 50 8.36 9.28 3.76
C VAL A 50 8.26 10.75 4.11
N SER A 51 7.39 11.49 3.42
CA SER A 51 7.16 12.90 3.70
C SER A 51 6.47 13.11 5.05
N PRO A 52 6.51 14.31 5.66
CA PRO A 52 5.78 14.62 6.89
C PRO A 52 4.29 14.32 6.81
N ALA A 53 3.65 14.57 5.66
CA ALA A 53 2.24 14.23 5.46
C ALA A 53 1.99 12.72 5.47
N ALA A 54 2.84 11.94 4.81
CA ALA A 54 2.74 10.48 4.83
C ALA A 54 3.05 9.90 6.22
N GLN A 55 3.99 10.48 6.95
CA GLN A 55 4.28 10.14 8.35
C GLN A 55 3.06 10.40 9.24
N GLY A 56 2.42 11.56 9.11
CA GLY A 56 1.21 11.90 9.85
C GLY A 56 0.08 10.89 9.60
N PHE A 57 -0.13 10.49 8.33
CA PHE A 57 -1.07 9.43 7.98
C PHE A 57 -0.71 8.09 8.66
N LEU A 58 0.55 7.66 8.57
CA LEU A 58 1.00 6.40 9.21
C LEU A 58 0.85 6.44 10.73
N GLN A 59 0.99 7.62 11.33
CA GLN A 59 0.77 7.84 12.75
C GLN A 59 -0.71 7.75 13.10
N GLU A 60 -1.59 8.35 12.32
CA GLU A 60 -3.04 8.31 12.50
C GLU A 60 -3.59 6.88 12.44
N VAL A 61 -3.12 6.08 11.48
CA VAL A 61 -3.54 4.67 11.36
C VAL A 61 -2.83 3.74 12.35
N GLY A 62 -1.90 4.25 13.16
CA GLY A 62 -1.22 3.51 14.22
C GLY A 62 -0.08 2.61 13.74
N ALA A 63 0.49 2.87 12.57
CA ALA A 63 1.63 2.10 12.05
C ALA A 63 2.98 2.70 12.43
N TRP A 64 3.09 4.05 12.43
CA TRP A 64 4.36 4.74 12.65
C TRP A 64 4.99 4.46 14.02
N GLN A 65 4.18 4.40 15.07
CA GLN A 65 4.63 4.23 16.45
C GLN A 65 5.31 2.89 16.73
N HIS A 66 5.13 1.93 15.84
CA HIS A 66 5.70 0.59 15.95
C HIS A 66 6.98 0.40 15.12
N LEU A 67 7.34 1.41 14.32
CA LEU A 67 8.61 1.41 13.60
C LEU A 67 9.76 1.67 14.58
N ALA A 68 10.80 0.86 14.52
CA ALA A 68 11.97 1.00 15.36
C ALA A 68 12.72 2.30 15.03
N ALA A 69 12.99 3.14 16.02
CA ALA A 69 13.57 4.47 15.82
C ALA A 69 14.92 4.43 15.09
N GLU A 70 15.72 3.41 15.32
CA GLU A 70 17.00 3.17 14.65
C GLU A 70 16.89 2.83 13.16
N ARG A 71 15.67 2.56 12.69
CA ARG A 71 15.34 2.29 11.28
C ARG A 71 14.69 3.49 10.58
N LEU A 72 14.61 4.63 11.26
CA LEU A 72 14.06 5.88 10.75
C LEU A 72 15.19 6.88 10.56
N THR A 73 15.62 7.10 9.33
CA THR A 73 16.70 8.05 9.04
C THR A 73 16.11 9.37 8.57
N PRO A 74 16.21 10.47 9.33
CA PRO A 74 15.72 11.78 8.91
C PRO A 74 16.54 12.35 7.75
N VAL A 75 15.88 13.03 6.85
CA VAL A 75 16.47 13.75 5.70
C VAL A 75 16.33 15.25 5.97
N TYR A 76 17.46 15.94 6.10
CA TYR A 76 17.50 17.37 6.36
C TYR A 76 17.78 18.18 5.09
N ASP A 77 18.54 17.60 4.17
CA ASP A 77 18.91 18.24 2.91
C ASP A 77 18.68 17.28 1.74
N MET A 78 18.26 17.82 0.61
CA MET A 78 18.01 17.07 -0.61
C MET A 78 18.51 17.86 -1.81
N ALA A 79 19.49 17.31 -2.54
CA ALA A 79 20.02 17.87 -3.79
C ALA A 79 19.50 17.03 -4.96
N ILE A 80 18.71 17.63 -5.83
CA ILE A 80 18.19 17.01 -7.05
C ILE A 80 18.97 17.53 -8.24
N ARG A 81 19.56 16.63 -9.01
CA ARG A 81 20.25 16.94 -10.26
C ARG A 81 19.35 16.52 -11.41
N GLY A 82 19.12 17.46 -12.33
CA GLY A 82 18.39 17.20 -13.58
C GLY A 82 19.33 16.82 -14.72
N ASP A 83 18.76 16.63 -15.88
CA ASP A 83 19.51 16.45 -17.11
C ASP A 83 20.25 17.76 -17.44
N GLY A 84 21.56 17.69 -17.61
CA GLY A 84 22.43 18.86 -17.78
C GLY A 84 22.85 19.49 -16.44
N ASP A 85 22.95 20.83 -16.39
CA ASP A 85 23.49 21.60 -15.25
C ASP A 85 22.41 21.98 -14.22
N GLY A 86 21.20 21.43 -14.32
CA GLY A 86 20.10 21.74 -13.41
C GLY A 86 20.36 21.18 -12.00
N LEU A 87 20.38 22.06 -10.99
CA LEU A 87 20.51 21.72 -9.59
C LEU A 87 19.35 22.35 -8.80
N LEU A 88 18.69 21.56 -7.98
CA LEU A 88 17.66 22.03 -7.07
C LEU A 88 17.97 21.49 -5.66
N ASP A 89 18.19 22.41 -4.73
CA ASP A 89 18.50 22.10 -3.35
C ASP A 89 17.31 22.45 -2.46
N PHE A 90 17.00 21.55 -1.56
CA PHE A 90 16.03 21.75 -0.48
C PHE A 90 16.75 21.59 0.85
N SER A 91 16.48 22.49 1.81
CA SER A 91 16.95 22.39 3.17
C SER A 91 15.78 22.52 4.14
N ALA A 92 15.72 21.63 5.11
CA ALA A 92 14.76 21.69 6.21
C ALA A 92 14.99 22.97 7.03
N TYR A 93 16.26 23.34 7.25
CA TYR A 93 16.64 24.54 7.97
C TYR A 93 16.11 25.80 7.30
N ASP A 94 16.30 25.92 5.98
CA ASP A 94 15.85 27.09 5.22
C ASP A 94 14.32 27.22 5.15
N SER A 95 13.63 26.08 5.18
CA SER A 95 12.15 26.02 5.17
C SER A 95 11.52 26.11 6.55
N GLY A 96 12.32 26.09 7.64
CA GLY A 96 11.84 26.06 9.01
C GLY A 96 11.12 24.77 9.38
N ALA A 97 11.42 23.68 8.68
CA ALA A 97 10.88 22.35 8.96
C ALA A 97 11.83 21.54 9.85
N ASP A 98 11.30 20.64 10.67
CA ASP A 98 12.14 19.76 11.48
C ASP A 98 12.97 18.80 10.61
N GLN A 99 12.37 18.28 9.52
CA GLN A 99 13.01 17.47 8.48
C GLN A 99 12.18 17.48 7.20
N LEU A 100 12.81 17.17 6.06
CA LEU A 100 12.14 17.07 4.75
C LEU A 100 11.40 15.75 4.59
N ALA A 101 11.98 14.66 5.09
CA ALA A 101 11.45 13.31 4.98
C ALA A 101 12.15 12.37 5.98
N TRP A 102 11.71 11.12 6.01
CA TRP A 102 12.43 9.99 6.62
C TRP A 102 12.68 8.92 5.57
N ILE A 103 13.88 8.36 5.54
CA ILE A 103 14.14 7.13 4.79
C ILE A 103 13.71 5.96 5.68
N VAL A 104 12.79 5.15 5.15
CA VAL A 104 12.20 4.01 5.85
C VAL A 104 12.08 2.83 4.91
N GLU A 105 12.39 1.65 5.40
CA GLU A 105 12.28 0.42 4.61
C GLU A 105 10.82 0.07 4.31
N ALA A 106 10.56 -0.27 3.06
CA ALA A 106 9.22 -0.62 2.56
C ALA A 106 8.58 -1.78 3.34
N GLY A 107 9.39 -2.81 3.62
CA GLY A 107 8.94 -4.00 4.34
C GLY A 107 8.50 -3.73 5.77
N LEU A 108 9.13 -2.77 6.46
CA LEU A 108 8.74 -2.37 7.82
C LEU A 108 7.37 -1.70 7.82
N ILE A 109 7.17 -0.71 6.97
CA ILE A 109 5.88 0.01 6.85
C ILE A 109 4.77 -0.97 6.50
N GLN A 110 4.99 -1.84 5.51
CA GLN A 110 3.99 -2.82 5.07
C GLN A 110 3.61 -3.79 6.20
N ARG A 111 4.58 -4.24 6.98
CA ARG A 111 4.35 -5.15 8.11
C ARG A 111 3.46 -4.49 9.15
N GLU A 112 3.82 -3.29 9.59
CA GLU A 112 3.08 -2.60 10.64
C GLU A 112 1.65 -2.24 10.21
N LEU A 113 1.45 -1.83 8.95
CA LEU A 113 0.12 -1.64 8.38
C LEU A 113 -0.70 -2.94 8.42
N ARG A 114 -0.13 -4.06 7.99
CA ARG A 114 -0.83 -5.37 8.00
C ARG A 114 -1.15 -5.85 9.41
N GLU A 115 -0.24 -5.69 10.35
CA GLU A 115 -0.50 -6.02 11.76
C GLU A 115 -1.60 -5.11 12.35
N GLY A 116 -1.62 -3.83 12.00
CA GLY A 116 -2.71 -2.92 12.34
C GLY A 116 -4.05 -3.39 11.79
N VAL A 117 -4.09 -3.74 10.50
CA VAL A 117 -5.29 -4.24 9.82
C VAL A 117 -5.82 -5.53 10.42
N LYS A 118 -4.96 -6.49 10.79
CA LYS A 118 -5.38 -7.74 11.45
C LYS A 118 -6.14 -7.52 12.76
N ARG A 119 -5.88 -6.43 13.45
CA ARG A 119 -6.54 -6.06 14.71
C ARG A 119 -7.87 -5.31 14.52
N GLN A 120 -8.24 -4.99 13.28
CA GLN A 120 -9.48 -4.28 12.98
C GLN A 120 -10.67 -5.24 12.88
N GLY A 121 -11.74 -4.95 13.61
CA GLY A 121 -12.93 -5.79 13.62
C GLY A 121 -13.78 -5.72 12.34
N ASN A 122 -13.56 -4.71 11.50
CA ASN A 122 -14.30 -4.50 10.25
C ASN A 122 -13.54 -4.98 9.00
N VAL A 123 -12.31 -5.50 9.14
CA VAL A 123 -11.50 -6.01 8.02
C VAL A 123 -11.27 -7.51 8.19
N THR A 124 -11.51 -8.27 7.13
CA THR A 124 -11.15 -9.68 7.01
C THR A 124 -9.97 -9.81 6.05
N LEU A 125 -8.80 -10.19 6.58
CA LEU A 125 -7.63 -10.48 5.75
C LEU A 125 -7.73 -11.92 5.23
N ILE A 126 -7.77 -12.10 3.92
CA ILE A 126 -7.80 -13.38 3.23
C ILE A 126 -6.47 -13.57 2.49
N CYS A 127 -5.56 -14.31 3.10
CA CYS A 127 -4.20 -14.51 2.58
C CYS A 127 -3.63 -15.86 3.10
N PRO A 128 -3.12 -16.74 2.24
CA PRO A 128 -2.99 -16.55 0.79
C PRO A 128 -4.32 -16.76 0.04
N ALA A 129 -4.64 -15.87 -0.88
CA ALA A 129 -5.79 -16.03 -1.77
C ALA A 129 -5.54 -15.28 -3.09
N GLN A 130 -5.74 -15.95 -4.19
CA GLN A 130 -5.52 -15.38 -5.52
C GLN A 130 -6.86 -15.19 -6.22
N PRO A 131 -7.13 -14.00 -6.79
CA PRO A 131 -8.29 -13.76 -7.61
C PRO A 131 -8.20 -14.56 -8.92
N GLU A 132 -9.32 -15.15 -9.32
CA GLU A 132 -9.42 -15.99 -10.53
C GLU A 132 -10.43 -15.44 -11.54
N ARG A 133 -11.55 -14.92 -11.04
CA ARG A 133 -12.66 -14.43 -11.86
C ARG A 133 -13.24 -13.15 -11.29
N LEU A 134 -13.46 -12.17 -12.14
CA LEU A 134 -14.18 -10.93 -11.80
C LEU A 134 -15.44 -10.84 -12.68
N GLU A 135 -16.58 -10.59 -12.04
CA GLU A 135 -17.83 -10.36 -12.72
C GLU A 135 -18.44 -9.06 -12.18
N MET A 136 -18.55 -8.06 -13.06
CA MET A 136 -19.18 -6.78 -12.74
C MET A 136 -20.69 -6.90 -13.02
N ARG A 137 -21.53 -6.60 -12.03
CA ARG A 137 -22.98 -6.54 -12.13
C ARG A 137 -23.46 -5.12 -11.87
N GLU A 138 -24.72 -4.85 -12.12
CA GLU A 138 -25.31 -3.53 -11.93
C GLU A 138 -25.16 -3.04 -10.48
N ASP A 139 -25.44 -3.90 -9.49
CA ASP A 139 -25.45 -3.55 -8.06
C ASP A 139 -24.34 -4.21 -7.24
N ALA A 140 -23.50 -5.04 -7.84
CA ALA A 140 -22.48 -5.81 -7.12
C ALA A 140 -21.32 -6.24 -8.01
N VAL A 141 -20.22 -6.56 -7.36
CA VAL A 141 -19.07 -7.22 -7.97
C VAL A 141 -18.90 -8.60 -7.35
N LEU A 142 -18.72 -9.62 -8.20
CA LEU A 142 -18.40 -10.97 -7.76
C LEU A 142 -16.93 -11.26 -8.05
N LEU A 143 -16.19 -11.63 -7.00
CA LEU A 143 -14.80 -12.03 -7.10
C LEU A 143 -14.66 -13.50 -6.72
N GLY A 144 -14.29 -14.33 -7.69
CA GLY A 144 -13.92 -15.73 -7.48
C GLY A 144 -12.46 -15.85 -7.05
N LEU A 145 -12.20 -16.70 -6.06
CA LEU A 145 -10.86 -17.03 -5.56
C LEU A 145 -10.49 -18.47 -5.90
N THR A 146 -9.23 -18.71 -6.26
CA THR A 146 -8.70 -20.07 -6.56
C THR A 146 -8.76 -20.98 -5.33
N SER A 147 -8.54 -20.44 -4.14
CA SER A 147 -8.58 -21.20 -2.90
C SER A 147 -10.01 -21.52 -2.48
N GLY A 148 -10.39 -22.81 -2.60
CA GLY A 148 -11.65 -23.34 -2.10
C GLY A 148 -12.89 -22.94 -2.90
N HIS A 149 -12.78 -22.51 -4.17
CA HIS A 149 -13.90 -22.07 -5.02
C HIS A 149 -14.80 -21.04 -4.36
N GLN A 150 -14.20 -20.17 -3.55
CA GLN A 150 -14.90 -19.17 -2.77
C GLN A 150 -15.22 -17.96 -3.63
N THR A 151 -16.49 -17.52 -3.61
CA THR A 151 -16.90 -16.27 -4.26
C THR A 151 -17.20 -15.21 -3.19
N LEU A 152 -16.61 -14.04 -3.37
CA LEU A 152 -16.89 -12.84 -2.60
C LEU A 152 -17.81 -11.93 -3.42
N GLU A 153 -18.84 -11.41 -2.76
CA GLU A 153 -19.73 -10.39 -3.31
C GLU A 153 -19.47 -9.07 -2.60
N ALA A 154 -19.35 -7.97 -3.34
CA ALA A 154 -19.13 -6.65 -2.77
C ALA A 154 -19.82 -5.55 -3.60
N GLY A 155 -20.09 -4.42 -2.96
CA GLY A 155 -20.53 -3.21 -3.66
C GLY A 155 -19.41 -2.48 -4.39
N LEU A 156 -18.16 -2.66 -3.93
CA LEU A 156 -16.97 -2.02 -4.51
C LEU A 156 -15.79 -2.99 -4.52
N ILE A 157 -15.06 -3.02 -5.63
CA ILE A 157 -13.73 -3.64 -5.70
C ILE A 157 -12.66 -2.58 -5.92
N VAL A 158 -11.55 -2.71 -5.21
CA VAL A 158 -10.37 -1.84 -5.33
C VAL A 158 -9.17 -2.67 -5.75
N GLY A 159 -8.58 -2.34 -6.90
CA GLY A 159 -7.32 -2.91 -7.35
C GLY A 159 -6.14 -2.18 -6.71
N ALA A 160 -5.42 -2.86 -5.81
CA ALA A 160 -4.19 -2.41 -5.17
C ALA A 160 -3.07 -3.44 -5.36
N ASP A 161 -3.16 -4.23 -6.44
CA ASP A 161 -2.38 -5.41 -6.77
C ASP A 161 -1.13 -5.13 -7.62
N GLY A 162 -0.76 -3.85 -7.73
CA GLY A 162 0.52 -3.42 -8.29
C GLY A 162 0.46 -2.94 -9.74
N ALA A 163 1.65 -2.77 -10.34
CA ALA A 163 1.80 -2.21 -11.69
C ALA A 163 1.09 -3.07 -12.76
N ASP A 164 1.18 -4.40 -12.63
CA ASP A 164 0.53 -5.37 -13.51
C ASP A 164 -0.84 -5.80 -12.99
N SER A 165 -1.62 -4.83 -12.50
CA SER A 165 -2.90 -5.08 -11.84
C SER A 165 -3.82 -5.99 -12.63
N TRP A 166 -4.13 -7.15 -12.07
CA TRP A 166 -5.11 -8.09 -12.58
C TRP A 166 -6.53 -7.49 -12.52
N VAL A 167 -6.85 -6.78 -11.44
CA VAL A 167 -8.16 -6.12 -11.28
C VAL A 167 -8.38 -5.10 -12.39
N ARG A 168 -7.37 -4.27 -12.69
CA ARG A 168 -7.42 -3.29 -13.78
C ARG A 168 -7.72 -3.97 -15.11
N ALA A 169 -7.00 -5.05 -15.41
CA ALA A 169 -7.18 -5.81 -16.66
C ALA A 169 -8.58 -6.44 -16.76
N GLN A 170 -9.08 -7.05 -15.67
CA GLN A 170 -10.42 -7.66 -15.65
C GLN A 170 -11.55 -6.63 -15.72
N ALA A 171 -11.33 -5.43 -15.21
CA ALA A 171 -12.27 -4.33 -15.30
C ALA A 171 -12.28 -3.63 -16.69
N GLY A 172 -11.44 -4.10 -17.64
CA GLY A 172 -11.34 -3.52 -18.97
C GLY A 172 -10.68 -2.13 -19.01
N MET A 173 -10.01 -1.73 -17.94
CA MET A 173 -9.31 -0.44 -17.87
C MET A 173 -7.97 -0.54 -18.59
N GLN A 174 -7.75 0.34 -19.54
CA GLN A 174 -6.48 0.45 -20.27
C GLN A 174 -5.46 1.26 -19.48
N ALA A 175 -4.18 0.95 -19.68
CA ALA A 175 -3.06 1.74 -19.19
C ALA A 175 -2.04 1.89 -20.31
N ASP A 176 -1.67 3.13 -20.60
CA ASP A 176 -0.58 3.41 -21.53
C ASP A 176 0.74 3.24 -20.81
N THR A 177 1.63 2.43 -21.40
CA THR A 177 2.97 2.21 -20.87
C THR A 177 3.98 2.98 -21.72
N LEU A 178 4.65 3.96 -21.12
CA LEU A 178 5.79 4.62 -21.72
C LEU A 178 7.06 3.90 -21.28
N LEU A 179 7.81 3.38 -22.26
CA LEU A 179 9.12 2.82 -21.99
C LEU A 179 10.13 3.97 -21.98
N TYR A 180 10.67 4.26 -20.81
CA TYR A 180 11.88 5.09 -20.71
C TYR A 180 13.05 4.18 -21.11
N GLY A 181 13.80 4.56 -22.18
CA GLY A 181 14.99 3.82 -22.58
C GLY A 181 15.99 3.71 -21.41
N GLU A 182 16.84 2.68 -21.46
CA GLU A 182 17.94 2.56 -20.51
C GLU A 182 18.81 3.81 -20.59
N MET A 183 19.03 4.49 -19.44
CA MET A 183 19.99 5.59 -19.30
C MET A 183 21.38 5.03 -19.04
#